data_bd01c1e54292ecb18bf64c9443f12ef5
#
_entry.id   bd01c1e54292ecb18bf64c9443f12ef5
#
_cell.length_a   1.000
_cell.length_b   1.000
_cell.length_c   1.000
_cell.angle_alpha   90.00
_cell.angle_beta   90.00
_cell.angle_gamma   90.00
#
_symmetry.space_group_name_H-M   'P 1'
#
loop_
_entity.id
_entity.type
_entity.pdbx_description
1 polymer ?
#
loop_
_entity_poly.entity_id
_entity_poly.type
_entity_poly.pdbx_seq_one_letter_code
_entity_poly.pdbx_strand_id
1 'polypeptide(L)'
;MVKRKIIWTKTAALQRREILKYWTEKNGNTKYAEQLIQITASHIKVISNSPYSFKQTEIETIHESAMGHFSIYYKITTDQIIVLAFWDNRQSPKKLFKALVKSTK
;
A
#
# COMPACT_ATOMS: atom_id res chain seq x y z
N MET A 1 -3.02 -24.00 -5.59
CA MET A 1 -3.30 -22.64 -5.13
C MET A 1 -3.11 -21.64 -6.25
N VAL A 2 -4.10 -20.81 -6.48
CA VAL A 2 -3.99 -19.77 -7.50
C VAL A 2 -3.16 -18.62 -6.93
N LYS A 3 -2.03 -18.34 -7.58
CA LYS A 3 -1.18 -17.21 -7.21
C LYS A 3 -1.76 -15.97 -7.88
N ARG A 4 -2.19 -15.00 -7.06
CA ARG A 4 -2.77 -13.78 -7.58
C ARG A 4 -1.69 -12.80 -8.06
N LYS A 5 -1.98 -12.11 -9.14
CA LYS A 5 -1.11 -11.03 -9.63
C LYS A 5 -1.23 -9.80 -8.75
N ILE A 6 -0.11 -9.15 -8.47
CA ILE A 6 -0.09 -7.87 -7.75
C ILE A 6 -0.18 -6.75 -8.77
N ILE A 7 -1.22 -5.94 -8.66
CA ILE A 7 -1.44 -4.79 -9.53
C ILE A 7 -1.43 -3.52 -8.68
N TRP A 8 -0.57 -2.59 -9.02
CA TRP A 8 -0.55 -1.26 -8.39
C TRP A 8 -1.39 -0.31 -9.23
N THR A 9 -2.35 0.35 -8.60
CA THR A 9 -3.08 1.41 -9.28
C THR A 9 -2.12 2.57 -9.55
N LYS A 10 -2.46 3.39 -10.52
CA LYS A 10 -1.68 4.60 -10.82
C LYS A 10 -1.56 5.49 -9.59
N THR A 11 -2.65 5.64 -8.84
CA THR A 11 -2.67 6.43 -7.59
C THR A 11 -1.70 5.87 -6.55
N ALA A 12 -1.75 4.57 -6.30
CA ALA A 12 -0.88 3.93 -5.31
C ALA A 12 0.60 4.02 -5.72
N ALA A 13 0.89 3.81 -6.99
CA ALA A 13 2.25 3.91 -7.52
C ALA A 13 2.79 5.33 -7.38
N LEU A 14 1.96 6.33 -7.66
CA LEU A 14 2.34 7.73 -7.50
C LEU A 14 2.58 8.10 -6.04
N GLN A 15 1.70 7.66 -5.14
CA GLN A 15 1.85 7.88 -3.70
C GLN A 15 3.17 7.32 -3.19
N ARG A 16 3.50 6.09 -3.58
CA ARG A 16 4.75 5.45 -3.20
C ARG A 16 5.95 6.25 -3.71
N ARG A 17 5.92 6.66 -4.96
CA ARG A 17 6.98 7.43 -5.58
C ARG A 17 7.22 8.76 -4.85
N GLU A 18 6.15 9.47 -4.52
CA GLU A 18 6.23 10.74 -3.80
C GLU A 18 6.80 10.57 -2.40
N ILE A 19 6.41 9.51 -1.70
CA ILE A 19 6.94 9.21 -0.36
C ILE A 19 8.44 8.91 -0.43
N LEU A 20 8.86 8.08 -1.37
CA LEU A 20 10.28 7.75 -1.56
C LEU A 20 11.12 8.98 -1.89
N LYS A 21 10.60 9.83 -2.76
CA LYS A 21 11.24 11.08 -3.15
C LYS A 21 11.38 12.03 -1.95
N TYR A 22 10.30 12.20 -1.20
CA TYR A 22 10.29 13.07 -0.01
C TYR A 22 11.39 12.69 0.98
N TRP A 23 11.48 11.39 1.31
CA TRP A 23 12.45 10.94 2.32
C TRP A 23 13.88 10.96 1.79
N THR A 24 14.10 10.73 0.51
CA THR A 24 15.40 10.85 -0.11
C THR A 24 15.91 12.31 -0.03
N GLU A 25 15.05 13.25 -0.38
CA GLU A 25 15.39 14.67 -0.32
C GLU A 25 15.61 15.14 1.12
N LYS A 26 14.74 14.75 2.03
CA LYS A 26 14.81 15.15 3.44
C LYS A 26 16.09 14.64 4.11
N ASN A 27 16.48 13.42 3.82
CA ASN A 27 17.66 12.79 4.46
C ASN A 27 18.95 13.05 3.72
N GLY A 28 18.90 13.56 2.49
CA GLY A 28 20.07 13.79 1.67
C GLY A 28 20.74 12.51 1.18
N ASN A 29 20.07 11.34 1.30
CA ASN A 29 20.58 10.08 0.79
C ASN A 29 19.40 9.10 0.63
N THR A 30 19.66 7.94 0.02
CA THR A 30 18.63 6.97 -0.34
C THR A 30 18.44 5.84 0.65
N LYS A 31 19.16 5.83 1.78
CA LYS A 31 19.14 4.68 2.72
C LYS A 31 17.74 4.33 3.22
N TYR A 32 17.00 5.33 3.69
CA TYR A 32 15.66 5.12 4.21
C TYR A 32 14.70 4.67 3.11
N ALA A 33 14.79 5.30 1.94
CA ALA A 33 13.97 4.93 0.78
C ALA A 33 14.23 3.48 0.36
N GLU A 34 15.49 3.06 0.34
CA GLU A 34 15.86 1.67 0.03
C GLU A 34 15.30 0.69 1.04
N GLN A 35 15.38 1.00 2.34
CA GLN A 35 14.78 0.18 3.38
C GLN A 35 13.26 0.07 3.19
N LEU A 36 12.61 1.17 2.88
CA LEU A 36 11.16 1.19 2.67
C LEU A 36 10.76 0.34 1.47
N ILE A 37 11.55 0.38 0.39
CA ILE A 37 11.32 -0.47 -0.78
C ILE A 37 11.39 -1.95 -0.39
N GLN A 38 12.39 -2.34 0.40
CA GLN A 38 12.57 -3.72 0.85
C GLN A 38 11.43 -4.17 1.76
N ILE A 39 11.04 -3.32 2.72
CA ILE A 39 9.93 -3.61 3.62
C ILE A 39 8.63 -3.78 2.82
N THR A 40 8.40 -2.91 1.86
CA THR A 40 7.23 -2.98 0.98
C THR A 40 7.21 -4.30 0.21
N ALA A 41 8.34 -4.68 -0.37
CA ALA A 41 8.44 -5.93 -1.13
C ALA A 41 8.13 -7.15 -0.25
N SER A 42 8.64 -7.15 1.00
CA SER A 42 8.38 -8.22 1.96
C SER A 42 6.89 -8.32 2.31
N HIS A 43 6.25 -7.18 2.55
CA HIS A 43 4.81 -7.14 2.85
C HIS A 43 3.98 -7.60 1.66
N ILE A 44 4.32 -7.18 0.46
CA ILE A 44 3.62 -7.61 -0.76
C ILE A 44 3.72 -9.14 -0.91
N LYS A 45 4.87 -9.71 -0.61
CA LYS A 45 5.05 -11.18 -0.68
C LYS A 45 4.12 -11.89 0.31
N VAL A 46 4.02 -11.38 1.55
CA VAL A 46 3.13 -11.96 2.57
C VAL A 46 1.67 -11.80 2.15
N ILE A 47 1.30 -10.63 1.64
CA ILE A 47 -0.05 -10.38 1.12
C ILE A 47 -0.39 -11.35 0.00
N SER A 48 0.55 -11.58 -0.91
CA SER A 48 0.36 -12.51 -2.04
C SER A 48 0.06 -13.93 -1.56
N ASN A 49 0.72 -14.36 -0.48
CA ASN A 49 0.55 -15.71 0.07
C ASN A 49 -0.68 -15.85 0.97
N SER A 50 -1.05 -14.79 1.69
CA SER A 50 -2.11 -14.83 2.69
C SER A 50 -2.92 -13.53 2.70
N PRO A 51 -3.61 -13.20 1.59
CA PRO A 51 -4.24 -11.88 1.45
C PRO A 51 -5.38 -11.62 2.45
N TYR A 52 -6.02 -12.66 2.96
CA TYR A 52 -7.14 -12.51 3.91
C TYR A 52 -6.68 -12.43 5.36
N SER A 53 -5.37 -12.55 5.62
CA SER A 53 -4.83 -12.52 6.98
C SER A 53 -4.70 -11.12 7.56
N PHE A 54 -4.82 -10.09 6.73
CA PHE A 54 -4.63 -8.70 7.15
C PHE A 54 -5.96 -8.06 7.51
N LYS A 55 -5.86 -6.96 8.27
CA LYS A 55 -7.00 -6.25 8.80
C LYS A 55 -7.93 -5.76 7.68
N GLN A 56 -9.22 -6.05 7.82
CA GLN A 56 -10.23 -5.45 6.95
C GLN A 56 -10.54 -4.04 7.46
N THR A 57 -10.62 -3.08 6.54
CA THR A 57 -10.96 -1.70 6.89
C THR A 57 -12.46 -1.52 6.99
N GLU A 58 -12.91 -0.30 7.34
CA GLU A 58 -14.32 0.05 7.36
C GLU A 58 -14.97 -0.06 5.97
N ILE A 59 -14.17 0.02 4.90
CA ILE A 59 -14.66 -0.23 3.55
C ILE A 59 -14.57 -1.73 3.32
N GLU A 60 -15.70 -2.38 3.18
CA GLU A 60 -15.85 -3.83 3.22
C GLU A 60 -14.87 -4.61 2.34
N THR A 61 -14.52 -4.09 1.18
CA THR A 61 -13.65 -4.81 0.23
C THR A 61 -12.18 -4.51 0.38
N ILE A 62 -11.81 -3.60 1.29
CA ILE A 62 -10.43 -3.10 1.39
C ILE A 62 -9.75 -3.59 2.65
N HIS A 63 -8.57 -4.19 2.48
CA HIS A 63 -7.69 -4.63 3.56
C HIS A 63 -6.53 -3.67 3.75
N GLU A 64 -5.96 -3.67 4.94
CA GLU A 64 -4.81 -2.86 5.32
C GLU A 64 -3.67 -3.73 5.82
N SER A 65 -2.47 -3.53 5.28
CA SER A 65 -1.23 -4.12 5.80
C SER A 65 -0.35 -3.00 6.35
N ALA A 66 -0.24 -2.92 7.67
CA ALA A 66 0.55 -1.88 8.32
C ALA A 66 2.04 -2.23 8.29
N MET A 67 2.88 -1.23 7.99
CA MET A 67 4.33 -1.35 7.89
C MET A 67 5.00 -0.24 8.72
N GLY A 68 4.60 -0.10 9.99
CA GLY A 68 5.08 0.99 10.84
C GLY A 68 4.34 2.28 10.53
N HIS A 69 5.07 3.30 10.06
CA HIS A 69 4.45 4.59 9.73
C HIS A 69 3.66 4.59 8.43
N PHE A 70 3.73 3.51 7.65
CA PHE A 70 3.08 3.41 6.35
C PHE A 70 2.14 2.23 6.33
N SER A 71 1.15 2.28 5.45
CA SER A 71 0.23 1.16 5.24
C SER A 71 -0.04 0.98 3.76
N ILE A 72 -0.23 -0.27 3.37
CA ILE A 72 -0.68 -0.64 2.04
C ILE A 72 -2.16 -0.98 2.16
N TYR A 73 -2.99 -0.36 1.31
CA TYR A 73 -4.41 -0.67 1.22
C TYR A 73 -4.66 -1.39 -0.09
N TYR A 74 -5.35 -2.53 -0.02
CA TYR A 74 -5.54 -3.36 -1.20
C TYR A 74 -6.90 -4.05 -1.18
N LYS A 75 -7.36 -4.46 -2.35
CA LYS A 75 -8.53 -5.33 -2.48
C LYS A 75 -8.13 -6.60 -3.20
N ILE A 76 -8.94 -7.65 -2.96
CA ILE A 76 -8.66 -8.98 -3.47
C ILE A 76 -9.73 -9.32 -4.50
N THR A 77 -9.30 -9.75 -5.68
CA THR A 77 -10.20 -10.33 -6.69
C THR A 77 -9.84 -11.80 -6.87
N THR A 78 -10.54 -12.50 -7.75
CA THR A 78 -10.29 -13.92 -8.01
C THR A 78 -8.84 -14.19 -8.40
N ASP A 79 -8.24 -13.32 -9.21
CA ASP A 79 -6.92 -13.54 -9.79
C ASP A 79 -5.92 -12.42 -9.51
N GLN A 80 -6.33 -11.38 -8.77
CA GLN A 80 -5.47 -10.23 -8.54
C GLN A 80 -5.54 -9.74 -7.11
N ILE A 81 -4.47 -9.07 -6.69
CA ILE A 81 -4.45 -8.21 -5.51
C ILE A 81 -4.15 -6.81 -6.03
N ILE A 82 -5.09 -5.91 -5.83
CA ILE A 82 -5.00 -4.56 -6.37
C ILE A 82 -4.63 -3.60 -5.26
N VAL A 83 -3.43 -3.05 -5.31
CA VAL A 83 -2.95 -2.07 -4.33
C VAL A 83 -3.56 -0.71 -4.66
N LEU A 84 -4.42 -0.23 -3.78
CA LEU A 84 -5.21 0.99 -3.99
C LEU A 84 -4.53 2.23 -3.44
N ALA A 85 -3.75 2.08 -2.37
CA ALA A 85 -3.08 3.21 -1.75
C ALA A 85 -1.81 2.76 -1.02
N PHE A 86 -0.80 3.62 -1.05
CA PHE A 86 0.40 3.53 -0.23
C PHE A 86 0.40 4.79 0.63
N TRP A 87 0.16 4.63 1.93
CA TRP A 87 -0.23 5.75 2.77
C TRP A 87 0.70 5.96 3.95
N ASP A 88 1.05 7.22 4.20
CA ASP A 88 1.74 7.63 5.42
C ASP A 88 0.68 7.84 6.49
N ASN A 89 0.72 7.03 7.55
CA ASN A 89 -0.28 7.02 8.61
C ASN A 89 -0.32 8.30 9.44
N ARG A 90 0.64 9.20 9.25
CA ARG A 90 0.66 10.50 9.89
C ARG A 90 -0.17 11.54 9.14
N GLN A 91 -0.60 11.22 7.92
CA GLN A 91 -1.48 12.10 7.14
C GLN A 91 -2.94 11.88 7.52
N SER A 92 -3.78 12.85 7.12
CA SER A 92 -5.19 12.88 7.47
C SER A 92 -5.95 11.61 7.07
N PRO A 93 -6.65 10.95 8.03
CA PRO A 93 -7.51 9.81 7.69
C PRO A 93 -8.62 10.17 6.69
N LYS A 94 -9.09 11.40 6.71
CA LYS A 94 -10.13 11.87 5.77
C LYS A 94 -9.63 11.83 4.34
N LYS A 95 -8.39 12.25 4.10
CA LYS A 95 -7.78 12.21 2.78
C LYS A 95 -7.62 10.79 2.29
N LEU A 96 -7.20 9.89 3.18
CA LEU A 96 -7.09 8.46 2.87
C LEU A 96 -8.45 7.90 2.48
N PHE A 97 -9.47 8.14 3.29
CA PHE A 97 -10.82 7.65 3.05
C PHE A 97 -11.34 8.10 1.68
N LYS A 98 -11.16 9.38 1.36
CA LYS A 98 -11.55 9.92 0.05
C LYS A 98 -10.84 9.22 -1.10
N ALA A 99 -9.53 8.98 -0.96
CA ALA A 99 -8.74 8.30 -1.98
C ALA A 99 -9.24 6.87 -2.19
N LEU A 100 -9.52 6.14 -1.10
CA LEU A 100 -10.02 4.77 -1.15
C LEU A 100 -11.40 4.69 -1.78
N VAL A 101 -12.31 5.56 -1.39
CA VAL A 101 -13.67 5.59 -1.97
C VAL A 101 -13.60 5.88 -3.47
N LYS A 102 -12.78 6.83 -3.86
CA LYS A 102 -12.58 7.16 -5.28
C LYS A 102 -12.01 5.99 -6.07
N SER A 103 -11.11 5.22 -5.45
CA SER A 103 -10.47 4.08 -6.11
C SER A 103 -11.39 2.87 -6.27
N THR A 104 -12.48 2.79 -5.51
CA THR A 104 -13.43 1.67 -5.58
C THR A 104 -14.55 1.86 -6.58
N LYS A 105 -14.65 3.02 -7.20
CA LYS A 105 -15.69 3.30 -8.21
C LYS A 105 -15.31 2.79 -9.59
#